data_97bf1b5f19f5de90f1af9220ad0b187f
#
_entry.id   97bf1b5f19f5de90f1af9220ad0b187f
#
_cell.length_a   1.000
_cell.length_b   1.000
_cell.length_c   1.000
_cell.angle_alpha   90.00
_cell.angle_beta   90.00
_cell.angle_gamma   90.00
#
_symmetry.space_group_name_H-M   'P 1'
#
loop_
_entity.id
_entity.type
_entity.pdbx_description
1 polymer ?
#
loop_
_entity_poly.entity_id
_entity_poly.type
_entity_poly.pdbx_seq_one_letter_code
_entity_poly.pdbx_strand_id
1 'polypeptide(L)'
;PTTGRDVSGRSTKEEALDVAYDFLNRYQEDSQDYEIVKLNCNMGTEEDSYIWYATFERKYGELFNHYDYVNIGWIPGTNEIYSYSVENKEFENNPVELSKEDAIKIAEEKDKQIEPDAHIKEIKADIRIEKMNSDAYEREKFGDEYQKQRELPIGEKTYYITEERVRKVWIVTLKYDKIKEGELSGYSYFVDATTGEIIGGEPWDYFESESDIDQYNYIENGSGLVIK
;
A
#
# COMPACT_ATOMS: atom_id res chain seq x y z
N PRO A 1 31.07 35.82 12.26
CA PRO A 1 30.77 34.99 13.41
C PRO A 1 29.70 34.02 12.97
N THR A 2 30.14 32.83 12.58
CA THR A 2 29.26 31.67 12.33
C THR A 2 28.70 31.28 13.69
N THR A 3 27.48 31.63 13.95
CA THR A 3 26.70 31.02 15.04
C THR A 3 26.62 29.54 14.71
N GLY A 4 27.42 28.73 15.41
CA GLY A 4 27.35 27.30 15.34
C GLY A 4 25.90 26.89 15.64
N ARG A 5 25.19 26.34 14.66
CA ARG A 5 23.95 25.65 14.91
C ARG A 5 24.28 24.49 15.83
N ASP A 6 23.62 24.47 16.97
CA ASP A 6 23.75 23.36 17.91
C ASP A 6 23.16 22.10 17.25
N VAL A 7 24.04 21.25 16.76
CA VAL A 7 23.69 20.00 16.06
C VAL A 7 23.16 18.94 17.05
N SER A 8 23.12 19.26 18.36
CA SER A 8 22.56 18.41 19.42
C SER A 8 21.02 18.36 19.42
N GLY A 9 20.37 19.19 18.61
CA GLY A 9 18.91 19.28 18.50
C GLY A 9 18.26 18.20 17.63
N ARG A 10 18.70 16.94 17.76
CA ARG A 10 17.92 15.82 17.23
C ARG A 10 16.69 15.68 18.12
N SER A 11 15.53 16.07 17.58
CA SER A 11 14.26 15.77 18.23
C SER A 11 14.19 14.27 18.54
N THR A 12 13.74 13.94 19.75
CA THR A 12 13.40 12.56 20.05
C THR A 12 12.22 12.12 19.16
N LYS A 13 11.97 10.84 19.10
CA LYS A 13 10.84 10.30 18.35
C LYS A 13 9.51 10.79 18.92
N GLU A 14 9.41 10.90 20.24
CA GLU A 14 8.25 11.42 20.95
C GLU A 14 7.99 12.89 20.57
N GLU A 15 9.03 13.73 20.62
CA GLU A 15 8.93 15.13 20.18
C GLU A 15 8.55 15.24 18.70
N ALA A 16 9.08 14.34 17.85
CA ALA A 16 8.72 14.32 16.43
C ALA A 16 7.28 13.90 16.21
N LEU A 17 6.73 12.97 16.99
CA LEU A 17 5.32 12.59 16.97
C LEU A 17 4.41 13.78 17.34
N ASP A 18 4.73 14.48 18.42
CA ASP A 18 3.97 15.65 18.85
C ASP A 18 3.92 16.73 17.77
N VAL A 19 5.07 17.01 17.13
CA VAL A 19 5.18 17.96 16.02
C VAL A 19 4.37 17.50 14.82
N ALA A 20 4.42 16.20 14.47
CA ALA A 20 3.67 15.65 13.34
C ALA A 20 2.15 15.79 13.54
N TYR A 21 1.64 15.44 14.72
CA TYR A 21 0.22 15.61 15.05
C TYR A 21 -0.21 17.08 15.14
N ASP A 22 0.65 17.97 15.65
CA ASP A 22 0.36 19.41 15.66
C ASP A 22 0.22 19.95 14.22
N PHE A 23 1.07 19.50 13.30
CA PHE A 23 0.94 19.86 11.89
C PHE A 23 -0.32 19.25 11.26
N LEU A 24 -0.60 17.98 11.49
CA LEU A 24 -1.82 17.35 10.96
C LEU A 24 -3.07 18.12 11.40
N ASN A 25 -3.19 18.39 12.71
CA ASN A 25 -4.32 19.10 13.29
C ASN A 25 -4.47 20.55 12.79
N ARG A 26 -3.38 21.15 12.37
CA ARG A 26 -3.37 22.54 11.86
C ARG A 26 -3.78 22.63 10.40
N TYR A 27 -3.45 21.64 9.59
CA TYR A 27 -3.59 21.71 8.13
C TYR A 27 -4.63 20.75 7.56
N GLN A 28 -5.11 19.78 8.34
CA GLN A 28 -6.13 18.81 7.93
C GLN A 28 -7.39 18.97 8.77
N GLU A 29 -8.53 19.34 8.14
CA GLU A 29 -9.78 19.62 8.83
C GLU A 29 -10.35 18.41 9.58
N ASP A 30 -10.23 17.21 9.01
CA ASP A 30 -10.70 15.93 9.55
C ASP A 30 -9.56 15.09 10.14
N SER A 31 -8.56 15.75 10.74
CA SER A 31 -7.35 15.15 11.30
C SER A 31 -7.61 13.99 12.26
N GLN A 32 -8.74 13.98 12.97
CA GLN A 32 -9.15 12.93 13.90
C GLN A 32 -9.41 11.57 13.23
N ASP A 33 -9.60 11.55 11.90
CA ASP A 33 -9.83 10.33 11.14
C ASP A 33 -8.53 9.68 10.67
N TYR A 34 -7.40 10.36 10.88
CA TYR A 34 -6.09 9.89 10.43
C TYR A 34 -5.25 9.39 11.59
N GLU A 35 -4.53 8.31 11.36
CA GLU A 35 -3.50 7.81 12.28
C GLU A 35 -2.15 7.74 11.58
N ILE A 36 -1.08 7.93 12.36
CA ILE A 36 0.27 7.84 11.83
C ILE A 36 0.64 6.39 11.55
N VAL A 37 1.05 6.11 10.30
CA VAL A 37 1.48 4.77 9.86
C VAL A 37 2.99 4.70 9.65
N LYS A 38 3.65 5.85 9.47
CA LYS A 38 5.10 5.91 9.26
C LYS A 38 5.69 7.19 9.84
N LEU A 39 6.82 7.06 10.52
CA LEU A 39 7.63 8.17 10.99
C LEU A 39 9.12 7.85 10.79
N ASN A 40 9.81 8.65 9.97
CA ASN A 40 11.23 8.45 9.70
C ASN A 40 11.98 9.77 9.83
N CYS A 41 13.28 9.65 10.13
CA CYS A 41 14.22 10.74 10.04
C CYS A 41 15.27 10.39 8.99
N ASN A 42 15.37 11.21 7.96
CA ASN A 42 16.36 11.05 6.90
C ASN A 42 17.43 12.13 7.02
N MET A 43 18.68 11.77 6.72
CA MET A 43 19.72 12.77 6.53
C MET A 43 19.41 13.55 5.25
N GLY A 44 19.42 14.88 5.35
CA GLY A 44 19.29 15.75 4.19
C GLY A 44 20.53 15.76 3.31
N THR A 45 20.47 16.48 2.21
CA THR A 45 21.57 16.60 1.23
C THR A 45 22.73 17.48 1.72
N GLU A 46 22.51 18.31 2.74
CA GLU A 46 23.54 19.13 3.38
C GLU A 46 24.10 18.38 4.59
N GLU A 47 25.42 18.49 4.84
CA GLU A 47 26.04 17.98 6.05
C GLU A 47 25.28 18.52 7.28
N ASP A 48 24.85 17.62 8.16
CA ASP A 48 24.09 17.90 9.39
C ASP A 48 22.63 18.36 9.20
N SER A 49 22.04 18.25 8.02
CA SER A 49 20.60 18.45 7.86
C SER A 49 19.84 17.14 8.11
N TYR A 50 18.78 17.24 8.92
CA TYR A 50 17.87 16.12 9.16
C TYR A 50 16.46 16.57 8.79
N ILE A 51 15.70 15.68 8.18
CA ILE A 51 14.31 15.92 7.81
C ILE A 51 13.50 14.78 8.39
N TRP A 52 12.51 15.11 9.19
CA TRP A 52 11.50 14.16 9.63
C TRP A 52 10.38 14.07 8.59
N TYR A 53 9.88 12.87 8.38
CA TYR A 53 8.73 12.58 7.54
C TYR A 53 7.74 11.76 8.33
N ALA A 54 6.48 12.19 8.32
CA ALA A 54 5.34 11.46 8.84
C ALA A 54 4.36 11.16 7.72
N THR A 55 3.86 9.93 7.68
CA THR A 55 2.73 9.54 6.84
C THR A 55 1.57 9.20 7.76
N PHE A 56 0.44 9.84 7.51
CA PHE A 56 -0.83 9.56 8.16
C PHE A 56 -1.78 8.97 7.13
N GLU A 57 -2.49 7.92 7.49
CA GLU A 57 -3.53 7.33 6.64
C GLU A 57 -4.89 7.44 7.33
N ARG A 58 -5.94 7.64 6.52
CA ARG A 58 -7.30 7.65 7.05
C ARG A 58 -7.72 6.27 7.48
N LYS A 59 -8.33 6.19 8.65
CA LYS A 59 -8.75 4.94 9.28
C LYS A 59 -10.25 4.72 9.15
N TYR A 60 -10.63 3.50 8.79
CA TYR A 60 -12.01 3.03 8.72
C TYR A 60 -12.18 1.76 9.57
N GLY A 61 -12.57 1.94 10.83
CA GLY A 61 -12.54 0.85 11.82
C GLY A 61 -11.09 0.43 12.11
N GLU A 62 -10.74 -0.82 11.82
CA GLU A 62 -9.37 -1.34 11.99
C GLU A 62 -8.55 -1.26 10.69
N LEU A 63 -9.13 -0.77 9.59
CA LEU A 63 -8.47 -0.72 8.29
C LEU A 63 -7.95 0.67 7.99
N PHE A 64 -6.76 0.73 7.40
CA PHE A 64 -6.16 1.96 6.88
C PHE A 64 -6.36 2.07 5.37
N ASN A 65 -6.66 3.28 4.92
CA ASN A 65 -6.76 3.60 3.50
C ASN A 65 -5.50 4.31 3.04
N HIS A 66 -4.54 3.56 2.50
CA HIS A 66 -3.28 4.11 1.98
C HIS A 66 -3.43 4.90 0.66
N TYR A 67 -4.66 5.01 0.13
CA TYR A 67 -5.01 5.91 -0.97
C TYR A 67 -5.66 7.23 -0.48
N ASP A 68 -5.79 7.39 0.84
CA ASP A 68 -6.23 8.61 1.49
C ASP A 68 -5.26 8.92 2.64
N TYR A 69 -4.22 9.69 2.31
CA TYR A 69 -3.11 9.94 3.20
C TYR A 69 -2.63 11.38 3.19
N VAL A 70 -1.96 11.75 4.27
CA VAL A 70 -1.24 13.01 4.45
C VAL A 70 0.22 12.71 4.72
N ASN A 71 1.12 13.25 3.89
CA ASN A 71 2.55 13.22 4.13
C ASN A 71 3.04 14.60 4.55
N ILE A 72 3.79 14.65 5.63
CA ILE A 72 4.37 15.87 6.18
C ILE A 72 5.87 15.65 6.38
N GLY A 73 6.68 16.54 5.80
CA GLY A 73 8.11 16.62 6.07
C GLY A 73 8.47 17.94 6.73
N TRP A 74 9.32 17.95 7.76
CA TRP A 74 9.74 19.17 8.46
C TRP A 74 11.19 19.10 8.92
N ILE A 75 11.75 20.30 9.15
CA ILE A 75 13.12 20.48 9.63
C ILE A 75 13.07 20.55 11.17
N PRO A 76 13.74 19.62 11.90
CA PRO A 76 13.78 19.66 13.36
C PRO A 76 14.45 20.94 13.87
N GLY A 77 13.97 21.43 15.00
CA GLY A 77 14.48 22.64 15.65
C GLY A 77 13.88 23.95 15.14
N THR A 78 13.59 24.09 13.86
CA THR A 78 12.82 25.23 13.34
C THR A 78 11.33 24.93 13.23
N ASN A 79 10.99 23.64 13.12
CA ASN A 79 9.63 23.16 12.82
C ASN A 79 9.05 23.78 11.53
N GLU A 80 9.94 24.14 10.60
CA GLU A 80 9.51 24.58 9.27
C GLU A 80 9.08 23.38 8.43
N ILE A 81 7.92 23.49 7.78
CA ILE A 81 7.45 22.46 6.83
C ILE A 81 8.37 22.47 5.62
N TYR A 82 8.99 21.33 5.36
CA TYR A 82 9.80 21.07 4.18
C TYR A 82 8.95 20.58 3.00
N SER A 83 7.98 19.70 3.28
CA SER A 83 7.06 19.15 2.29
C SER A 83 5.70 18.85 2.91
N TYR A 84 4.66 19.00 2.11
CA TYR A 84 3.30 18.63 2.47
C TYR A 84 2.59 18.09 1.23
N SER A 85 2.03 16.91 1.32
CA SER A 85 1.20 16.34 0.25
C SER A 85 0.01 15.58 0.83
N VAL A 86 -1.11 15.68 0.15
CA VAL A 86 -2.35 14.98 0.47
C VAL A 86 -2.79 14.23 -0.76
N GLU A 87 -3.15 12.98 -0.59
CA GLU A 87 -3.92 12.22 -1.56
C GLU A 87 -5.22 11.79 -0.89
N ASN A 88 -6.32 11.95 -1.60
CA ASN A 88 -7.64 11.56 -1.12
C ASN A 88 -8.39 10.91 -2.27
N LYS A 89 -8.47 9.56 -2.25
CA LYS A 89 -9.28 8.79 -3.18
C LYS A 89 -10.55 8.33 -2.48
N GLU A 90 -11.66 8.53 -3.16
CA GLU A 90 -12.97 8.12 -2.66
C GLU A 90 -13.01 6.63 -2.35
N PHE A 91 -13.36 6.31 -1.11
CA PHE A 91 -13.51 4.94 -0.63
C PHE A 91 -14.99 4.56 -0.58
N GLU A 92 -15.38 3.53 -1.30
CA GLU A 92 -16.77 3.06 -1.37
C GLU A 92 -17.31 2.51 -0.05
N ASN A 93 -16.42 2.17 0.90
CA ASN A 93 -16.77 1.59 2.21
C ASN A 93 -17.77 0.42 2.11
N ASN A 94 -17.58 -0.43 1.12
CA ASN A 94 -18.42 -1.58 0.85
C ASN A 94 -18.48 -2.55 2.05
N PRO A 95 -19.63 -3.24 2.28
CA PRO A 95 -19.75 -4.22 3.36
C PRO A 95 -18.86 -5.44 3.12
N VAL A 96 -18.45 -6.10 4.21
CA VAL A 96 -17.78 -7.41 4.15
C VAL A 96 -18.85 -8.48 4.27
N GLU A 97 -19.24 -9.08 3.15
CA GLU A 97 -20.24 -10.15 3.06
C GLU A 97 -19.61 -11.51 2.80
N LEU A 98 -18.43 -11.52 2.18
CA LEU A 98 -17.69 -12.72 1.86
C LEU A 98 -16.85 -13.17 3.06
N SER A 99 -16.90 -14.45 3.41
CA SER A 99 -16.02 -15.02 4.42
C SER A 99 -14.60 -15.17 3.89
N LYS A 100 -13.62 -15.23 4.83
CA LYS A 100 -12.21 -15.51 4.52
C LYS A 100 -12.05 -16.82 3.75
N GLU A 101 -12.77 -17.84 4.16
CA GLU A 101 -12.74 -19.18 3.57
C GLU A 101 -13.26 -19.20 2.15
N ASP A 102 -14.31 -18.41 1.87
CA ASP A 102 -14.86 -18.33 0.53
C ASP A 102 -13.95 -17.53 -0.40
N ALA A 103 -13.32 -16.46 0.10
CA ALA A 103 -12.31 -15.70 -0.64
C ALA A 103 -11.11 -16.59 -1.01
N ILE A 104 -10.64 -17.43 -0.09
CA ILE A 104 -9.56 -18.39 -0.35
C ILE A 104 -9.96 -19.36 -1.47
N LYS A 105 -11.16 -19.94 -1.43
CA LYS A 105 -11.64 -20.87 -2.48
C LYS A 105 -11.66 -20.20 -3.85
N ILE A 106 -12.18 -18.97 -3.92
CA ILE A 106 -12.23 -18.18 -5.17
C ILE A 106 -10.81 -17.98 -5.72
N ALA A 107 -9.86 -17.61 -4.87
CA ALA A 107 -8.47 -17.43 -5.28
C ALA A 107 -7.83 -18.74 -5.75
N GLU A 108 -8.02 -19.86 -5.02
CA GLU A 108 -7.49 -21.16 -5.42
C GLU A 108 -8.09 -21.67 -6.75
N GLU A 109 -9.38 -21.43 -6.99
CA GLU A 109 -10.04 -21.79 -8.25
C GLU A 109 -9.47 -20.98 -9.43
N LYS A 110 -9.20 -19.70 -9.21
CA LYS A 110 -8.56 -18.84 -10.21
C LYS A 110 -7.13 -19.25 -10.47
N ASP A 111 -6.37 -19.52 -9.42
CA ASP A 111 -4.96 -19.92 -9.47
C ASP A 111 -4.77 -21.20 -10.30
N LYS A 112 -5.61 -22.22 -10.11
CA LYS A 112 -5.61 -23.46 -10.90
C LYS A 112 -5.82 -23.22 -12.39
N GLN A 113 -6.43 -22.12 -12.80
CA GLN A 113 -6.59 -21.77 -14.21
C GLN A 113 -5.34 -21.12 -14.79
N ILE A 114 -4.57 -20.41 -13.96
CA ILE A 114 -3.37 -19.66 -14.36
C ILE A 114 -2.13 -20.53 -14.23
N GLU A 115 -1.98 -21.19 -13.08
CA GLU A 115 -0.84 -22.04 -12.72
C GLU A 115 -1.30 -23.45 -12.32
N PRO A 116 -1.79 -24.25 -13.29
CA PRO A 116 -2.43 -25.56 -13.00
C PRO A 116 -1.49 -26.57 -12.35
N ASP A 117 -0.19 -26.44 -12.54
CA ASP A 117 0.85 -27.33 -12.01
C ASP A 117 1.48 -26.81 -10.71
N ALA A 118 1.07 -25.61 -10.22
CA ALA A 118 1.59 -25.06 -8.99
C ALA A 118 1.15 -25.85 -7.77
N HIS A 119 2.07 -26.08 -6.84
CA HIS A 119 1.78 -26.66 -5.53
C HIS A 119 1.80 -25.57 -4.46
N ILE A 120 0.63 -25.26 -3.91
CA ILE A 120 0.48 -24.25 -2.88
C ILE A 120 1.05 -24.80 -1.57
N LYS A 121 2.05 -24.09 -1.03
CA LYS A 121 2.69 -24.38 0.26
C LYS A 121 2.01 -23.67 1.43
N GLU A 122 1.60 -22.44 1.21
CA GLU A 122 1.05 -21.56 2.24
C GLU A 122 -0.03 -20.67 1.65
N ILE A 123 -1.08 -20.44 2.42
CA ILE A 123 -2.16 -19.51 2.08
C ILE A 123 -2.32 -18.50 3.21
N LYS A 124 -2.25 -17.21 2.88
CA LYS A 124 -2.61 -16.12 3.78
C LYS A 124 -3.80 -15.38 3.19
N ALA A 125 -4.69 -14.89 4.04
CA ALA A 125 -5.79 -14.04 3.60
C ALA A 125 -6.09 -12.99 4.66
N ASP A 126 -6.02 -11.73 4.27
CA ASP A 126 -6.25 -10.56 5.11
C ASP A 126 -7.17 -9.58 4.39
N ILE A 127 -8.02 -8.89 5.18
CA ILE A 127 -8.88 -7.85 4.64
C ILE A 127 -8.12 -6.52 4.59
N ARG A 128 -8.21 -5.83 3.46
CA ARG A 128 -7.58 -4.52 3.27
C ARG A 128 -8.47 -3.60 2.44
N ILE A 129 -8.07 -2.33 2.40
CA ILE A 129 -8.62 -1.34 1.47
C ILE A 129 -7.65 -1.24 0.31
N GLU A 130 -8.11 -1.65 -0.89
CA GLU A 130 -7.28 -1.72 -2.08
C GLU A 130 -7.97 -1.10 -3.29
N LYS A 131 -7.13 -0.64 -4.19
CA LYS A 131 -7.53 -0.16 -5.50
C LYS A 131 -7.58 -1.34 -6.46
N MET A 132 -8.58 -1.34 -7.33
CA MET A 132 -8.65 -2.29 -8.44
C MET A 132 -7.38 -2.15 -9.32
N ASN A 133 -6.70 -3.26 -9.55
CA ASN A 133 -5.56 -3.27 -10.46
C ASN A 133 -6.04 -3.00 -11.89
N SER A 134 -5.56 -1.92 -12.48
CA SER A 134 -5.97 -1.48 -13.81
C SER A 134 -5.75 -2.57 -14.87
N ASP A 135 -4.60 -3.25 -14.83
CA ASP A 135 -4.26 -4.29 -15.80
C ASP A 135 -5.23 -5.50 -15.72
N ALA A 136 -5.57 -5.95 -14.52
CA ALA A 136 -6.49 -7.07 -14.33
C ALA A 136 -7.91 -6.67 -14.74
N TYR A 137 -8.34 -5.49 -14.34
CA TYR A 137 -9.65 -4.95 -14.73
C TYR A 137 -9.78 -4.77 -16.24
N GLU A 138 -8.77 -4.21 -16.89
CA GLU A 138 -8.77 -4.01 -18.33
C GLU A 138 -8.77 -5.32 -19.10
N ARG A 139 -8.02 -6.33 -18.66
CA ARG A 139 -8.03 -7.67 -19.27
C ARG A 139 -9.39 -8.33 -19.16
N GLU A 140 -10.02 -8.25 -18.00
CA GLU A 140 -11.32 -8.86 -17.77
C GLU A 140 -12.43 -8.14 -18.55
N LYS A 141 -12.45 -6.81 -18.51
CA LYS A 141 -13.45 -5.98 -19.16
C LYS A 141 -13.36 -5.98 -20.68
N PHE A 142 -12.14 -5.97 -21.22
CA PHE A 142 -11.89 -5.78 -22.65
C PHE A 142 -11.43 -7.05 -23.37
N GLY A 143 -11.04 -8.10 -22.66
CA GLY A 143 -10.64 -9.37 -23.25
C GLY A 143 -9.62 -9.21 -24.38
N ASP A 144 -9.95 -9.75 -25.55
CA ASP A 144 -9.10 -9.69 -26.75
C ASP A 144 -8.80 -8.26 -27.22
N GLU A 145 -9.66 -7.29 -26.94
CA GLU A 145 -9.44 -5.89 -27.29
C GLU A 145 -8.31 -5.27 -26.46
N TYR A 146 -8.16 -5.69 -25.20
CA TYR A 146 -7.04 -5.26 -24.36
C TYR A 146 -5.68 -5.60 -25.00
N GLN A 147 -5.52 -6.84 -25.51
CA GLN A 147 -4.28 -7.24 -26.17
C GLN A 147 -3.99 -6.40 -27.42
N LYS A 148 -5.00 -6.14 -28.23
CA LYS A 148 -4.87 -5.26 -29.40
C LYS A 148 -4.43 -3.85 -29.02
N GLN A 149 -5.01 -3.29 -27.95
CA GLN A 149 -4.64 -1.96 -27.44
C GLN A 149 -3.19 -1.93 -26.91
N ARG A 150 -2.72 -3.01 -26.26
CA ARG A 150 -1.31 -3.09 -25.81
C ARG A 150 -0.31 -3.05 -26.95
N GLU A 151 -0.65 -3.63 -28.09
CA GLU A 151 0.21 -3.71 -29.28
C GLU A 151 0.26 -2.40 -30.08
N LEU A 152 -0.66 -1.45 -29.84
CA LEU A 152 -0.67 -0.18 -30.53
C LEU A 152 0.54 0.70 -30.12
N PRO A 153 1.03 1.53 -31.06
CA PRO A 153 1.99 2.58 -30.73
C PRO A 153 1.50 3.51 -29.62
N ILE A 154 2.39 4.05 -28.81
CA ILE A 154 2.06 4.88 -27.64
C ILE A 154 1.10 6.02 -27.99
N GLY A 155 1.21 6.65 -29.18
CA GLY A 155 0.33 7.72 -29.61
C GLY A 155 -1.05 7.30 -30.11
N GLU A 156 -1.30 5.98 -30.27
CA GLU A 156 -2.55 5.42 -30.78
C GLU A 156 -3.31 4.67 -29.68
N LYS A 157 -2.72 4.52 -28.49
CA LYS A 157 -3.39 3.85 -27.36
C LYS A 157 -4.51 4.74 -26.83
N THR A 158 -5.70 4.18 -26.79
CA THR A 158 -6.79 4.75 -26.02
C THR A 158 -6.56 4.38 -24.55
N TYR A 159 -6.18 5.35 -23.72
CA TYR A 159 -6.11 5.14 -22.28
C TYR A 159 -7.53 5.04 -21.77
N TYR A 160 -7.91 3.85 -21.35
CA TYR A 160 -9.15 3.68 -20.58
C TYR A 160 -8.87 4.27 -19.20
N ILE A 161 -9.62 5.31 -18.85
CA ILE A 161 -9.67 5.78 -17.47
C ILE A 161 -10.42 4.69 -16.72
N THR A 162 -9.69 3.82 -16.03
CA THR A 162 -10.31 2.92 -15.06
C THR A 162 -10.91 3.79 -13.97
N GLU A 163 -12.16 3.54 -13.61
CA GLU A 163 -12.70 4.10 -12.39
C GLU A 163 -11.79 3.65 -11.26
N GLU A 164 -11.07 4.60 -10.65
CA GLU A 164 -10.20 4.33 -9.51
C GLU A 164 -11.07 4.10 -8.28
N ARG A 165 -11.62 2.90 -8.18
CA ARG A 165 -12.42 2.49 -7.04
C ARG A 165 -11.51 1.92 -5.97
N VAL A 166 -11.65 2.45 -4.78
CA VAL A 166 -10.98 1.96 -3.58
C VAL A 166 -12.02 1.25 -2.73
N ARG A 167 -11.80 -0.02 -2.45
CA ARG A 167 -12.77 -0.92 -1.82
C ARG A 167 -12.14 -1.85 -0.79
N LYS A 168 -12.95 -2.42 0.09
CA LYS A 168 -12.53 -3.53 0.96
C LYS A 168 -12.40 -4.79 0.13
N VAL A 169 -11.25 -5.44 0.23
CA VAL A 169 -10.94 -6.69 -0.45
C VAL A 169 -10.32 -7.70 0.52
N TRP A 170 -10.50 -8.98 0.24
CA TRP A 170 -9.63 -10.01 0.75
C TRP A 170 -8.39 -10.11 -0.14
N ILE A 171 -7.20 -9.85 0.41
CA ILE A 171 -5.94 -10.17 -0.25
C ILE A 171 -5.62 -11.61 0.10
N VAL A 172 -5.73 -12.49 -0.87
CA VAL A 172 -5.41 -13.90 -0.72
C VAL A 172 -4.07 -14.18 -1.40
N THR A 173 -3.05 -14.42 -0.59
CA THR A 173 -1.70 -14.73 -1.05
C THR A 173 -1.47 -16.22 -1.03
N LEU A 174 -1.16 -16.79 -2.19
CA LEU A 174 -0.79 -18.18 -2.40
C LEU A 174 0.71 -18.26 -2.64
N LYS A 175 1.44 -18.97 -1.76
CA LYS A 175 2.88 -19.25 -1.95
C LYS A 175 3.06 -20.67 -2.45
N TYR A 176 3.95 -20.86 -3.42
CA TYR A 176 4.24 -22.14 -4.02
C TYR A 176 5.44 -22.84 -3.35
N ASP A 177 5.45 -24.18 -3.33
CA ASP A 177 6.47 -24.98 -2.64
C ASP A 177 7.68 -25.36 -3.52
N LYS A 178 7.52 -25.28 -4.84
CA LYS A 178 8.56 -25.64 -5.81
C LYS A 178 8.79 -24.52 -6.79
N ILE A 179 9.83 -23.77 -6.50
CA ILE A 179 10.23 -22.64 -7.32
C ILE A 179 11.47 -23.06 -8.09
N LYS A 180 11.40 -23.02 -9.43
CA LYS A 180 12.56 -23.08 -10.30
C LYS A 180 12.93 -21.65 -10.69
N GLU A 181 14.18 -21.47 -11.06
CA GLU A 181 14.64 -20.18 -11.56
C GLU A 181 13.77 -19.72 -12.75
N GLY A 182 13.19 -18.52 -12.63
CA GLY A 182 12.27 -17.94 -13.61
C GLY A 182 10.80 -18.33 -13.47
N GLU A 183 10.42 -19.15 -12.47
CA GLU A 183 9.03 -19.41 -12.11
C GLU A 183 8.56 -18.46 -11.00
N LEU A 184 7.24 -18.18 -10.95
CA LEU A 184 6.66 -17.38 -9.89
C LEU A 184 6.77 -18.10 -8.53
N SER A 185 7.05 -17.34 -7.48
CA SER A 185 7.05 -17.84 -6.10
C SER A 185 5.67 -17.86 -5.45
N GLY A 186 4.69 -17.23 -6.09
CA GLY A 186 3.32 -17.15 -5.63
C GLY A 186 2.52 -16.10 -6.35
N TYR A 187 1.30 -15.92 -5.89
CA TYR A 187 0.38 -14.90 -6.41
C TYR A 187 -0.51 -14.35 -5.29
N SER A 188 -0.80 -13.05 -5.31
CA SER A 188 -1.80 -12.42 -4.45
C SER A 188 -3.02 -12.04 -5.27
N TYR A 189 -4.20 -12.52 -4.89
CA TYR A 189 -5.48 -12.21 -5.51
C TYR A 189 -6.22 -11.19 -4.65
N PHE A 190 -6.78 -10.16 -5.29
CA PHE A 190 -7.62 -9.15 -4.65
C PHE A 190 -9.07 -9.51 -4.92
N VAL A 191 -9.72 -10.12 -3.92
CA VAL A 191 -11.09 -10.58 -4.01
C VAL A 191 -12.01 -9.57 -3.32
N ASP A 192 -12.93 -8.97 -4.06
CA ASP A 192 -13.90 -8.02 -3.52
C ASP A 192 -14.63 -8.61 -2.32
N ALA A 193 -14.59 -7.94 -1.17
CA ALA A 193 -15.11 -8.47 0.09
C ALA A 193 -16.66 -8.55 0.12
N THR A 194 -17.35 -7.93 -0.84
CA THR A 194 -18.80 -7.96 -0.96
C THR A 194 -19.26 -8.97 -2.01
N THR A 195 -18.67 -8.89 -3.21
CA THR A 195 -19.17 -9.64 -4.39
C THR A 195 -18.44 -10.94 -4.63
N GLY A 196 -17.22 -11.09 -4.14
CA GLY A 196 -16.33 -12.22 -4.44
C GLY A 196 -15.68 -12.12 -5.83
N GLU A 197 -15.86 -11.01 -6.55
CA GLU A 197 -15.19 -10.77 -7.83
C GLU A 197 -13.69 -10.55 -7.59
N ILE A 198 -12.85 -11.14 -8.45
CA ILE A 198 -11.41 -10.85 -8.43
C ILE A 198 -11.18 -9.55 -9.17
N ILE A 199 -10.85 -8.51 -8.42
CA ILE A 199 -10.68 -7.15 -8.94
C ILE A 199 -9.22 -6.74 -9.11
N GLY A 200 -8.30 -7.64 -8.87
CA GLY A 200 -6.87 -7.40 -9.04
C GLY A 200 -6.03 -8.58 -8.61
N GLY A 201 -4.72 -8.38 -8.68
CA GLY A 201 -3.75 -9.36 -8.23
C GLY A 201 -2.33 -9.00 -8.64
N GLU A 202 -1.37 -9.61 -7.96
CA GLU A 202 0.05 -9.37 -8.18
C GLU A 202 0.80 -10.70 -8.18
N PRO A 203 1.62 -10.97 -9.23
CA PRO A 203 2.54 -12.09 -9.22
C PRO A 203 3.70 -11.80 -8.27
N TRP A 204 4.23 -12.82 -7.64
CA TRP A 204 5.41 -12.74 -6.81
C TRP A 204 6.57 -13.41 -7.50
N ASP A 205 7.61 -12.64 -7.76
CA ASP A 205 8.88 -13.18 -8.19
C ASP A 205 9.64 -13.84 -7.02
N TYR A 206 10.63 -14.67 -7.34
CA TYR A 206 11.48 -15.29 -6.34
C TYR A 206 12.26 -14.23 -5.54
N PHE A 207 12.01 -14.19 -4.23
CA PHE A 207 12.81 -13.42 -3.29
C PHE A 207 13.78 -14.33 -2.55
N GLU A 208 15.08 -14.05 -2.66
CA GLU A 208 16.13 -14.87 -2.04
C GLU A 208 16.17 -14.81 -0.51
N SER A 209 15.45 -13.87 0.11
CA SER A 209 15.47 -13.68 1.57
C SER A 209 14.09 -13.48 2.18
N GLU A 210 13.88 -14.08 3.37
CA GLU A 210 12.70 -13.79 4.20
C GLU A 210 12.60 -12.29 4.57
N SER A 211 13.72 -11.55 4.54
CA SER A 211 13.76 -10.10 4.80
C SER A 211 13.06 -9.28 3.73
N ASP A 212 13.01 -9.76 2.48
CA ASP A 212 12.34 -9.04 1.40
C ASP A 212 10.82 -9.20 1.48
N ILE A 213 10.35 -10.32 2.05
CA ILE A 213 8.93 -10.53 2.36
C ILE A 213 8.46 -9.57 3.45
N ASP A 214 9.33 -9.27 4.41
CA ASP A 214 9.03 -8.31 5.49
C ASP A 214 8.92 -6.86 5.01
N GLN A 215 9.48 -6.50 3.85
CA GLN A 215 9.29 -5.16 3.28
C GLN A 215 7.88 -4.95 2.72
N TYR A 216 7.21 -6.00 2.23
CA TYR A 216 5.80 -5.96 1.83
C TYR A 216 4.84 -6.24 3.00
N ASN A 217 5.32 -6.88 4.08
CA ASN A 217 4.60 -7.08 5.34
C ASN A 217 4.56 -5.81 6.23
N TYR A 218 4.84 -4.64 5.65
CA TYR A 218 4.81 -3.35 6.37
C TYR A 218 3.45 -3.03 6.98
N ILE A 219 2.45 -3.86 6.73
CA ILE A 219 1.07 -3.65 7.15
C ILE A 219 0.53 -4.87 7.93
N GLU A 220 1.38 -5.81 8.36
CA GLU A 220 0.91 -6.98 9.13
C GLU A 220 0.28 -6.64 10.48
N ASN A 221 0.45 -5.42 10.94
CA ASN A 221 -0.24 -4.95 12.12
C ASN A 221 -0.77 -3.55 11.81
N GLY A 222 -2.04 -3.45 11.45
CA GLY A 222 -2.80 -2.20 11.51
C GLY A 222 -2.79 -1.57 12.91
N SER A 223 -1.94 -2.03 13.78
CA SER A 223 -1.54 -1.43 15.05
C SER A 223 -0.29 -0.65 14.78
N GLY A 224 -0.47 0.64 14.57
CA GLY A 224 0.54 1.64 14.44
C GLY A 224 1.88 1.28 15.04
N LEU A 225 2.88 1.74 14.34
CA LEU A 225 4.22 1.98 14.85
C LEU A 225 4.73 0.93 15.86
N VAL A 226 5.29 -0.18 15.39
CA VAL A 226 6.21 -0.94 16.25
C VAL A 226 7.46 -0.10 16.44
N ILE A 227 7.38 0.77 17.44
CA ILE A 227 8.52 1.51 17.95
C ILE A 227 9.35 0.53 18.78
N LYS A 228 10.39 -0.04 18.21
CA LYS A 228 11.48 -0.65 18.96
C LYS A 228 12.68 0.26 18.97
#